data_d0f84080accd45a2de39851865c7ba57
#
_entry.id   d0f84080accd45a2de39851865c7ba57
#
_cell.length_a   1.000
_cell.length_b   1.000
_cell.length_c   1.000
_cell.angle_alpha   90.00
_cell.angle_beta   90.00
_cell.angle_gamma   90.00
#
_symmetry.space_group_name_H-M   'P 1'
#
loop_
_entity.id
_entity.type
_entity.pdbx_description
1 polymer ?
#
loop_
_entity_poly.entity_id
_entity_poly.type
_entity_poly.pdbx_seq_one_letter_code
_entity_poly.pdbx_strand_id
1 'polypeptide(L)'
;MYILTVYMADQEMIQEKIGEALGLEKGAQKAVEDLDSRGLLKPEHMKKLAKMKEEASDQEEEMQQLVQELADSDGFDPSTIEEKAAETAEKGSKIMETYLGEDPDTQEALEFLCLAEGGEVTHYEVLVSVAKDVKNKKFGTKVRAILKEEKRHLDLCTKLAKSNAASE
;
A
#
# COMPACT_ATOMS: atom_id res chain seq x y z
N MET A 1 -29.37 -10.73 -18.58
CA MET A 1 -28.14 -11.52 -18.54
C MET A 1 -26.87 -10.67 -18.70
N TYR A 2 -26.81 -9.75 -19.64
CA TYR A 2 -25.65 -8.85 -19.84
C TYR A 2 -25.34 -7.95 -18.65
N ILE A 3 -26.35 -7.37 -18.00
CA ILE A 3 -26.17 -6.44 -16.87
C ILE A 3 -25.59 -7.16 -15.65
N LEU A 4 -25.99 -8.41 -15.40
CA LEU A 4 -25.50 -9.19 -14.26
C LEU A 4 -24.03 -9.59 -14.41
N THR A 5 -23.62 -9.93 -15.64
CA THR A 5 -22.22 -10.32 -15.92
C THR A 5 -21.26 -9.13 -15.79
N VAL A 6 -21.65 -7.96 -16.27
CA VAL A 6 -20.85 -6.73 -16.15
C VAL A 6 -20.72 -6.29 -14.68
N TYR A 7 -21.81 -6.35 -13.92
CA TYR A 7 -21.80 -5.99 -12.49
C TYR A 7 -20.92 -6.94 -11.67
N MET A 8 -20.95 -8.24 -11.95
CA MET A 8 -20.10 -9.21 -11.24
C MET A 8 -18.60 -9.06 -11.58
N ALA A 9 -18.28 -8.73 -12.82
CA ALA A 9 -16.91 -8.47 -13.23
C ALA A 9 -16.34 -7.23 -12.54
N ASP A 10 -17.13 -6.15 -12.46
CA ASP A 10 -16.73 -4.92 -11.76
C ASP A 10 -16.52 -5.16 -10.24
N GLN A 11 -17.37 -5.98 -9.62
CA GLN A 11 -17.25 -6.34 -8.21
C GLN A 11 -15.98 -7.15 -7.93
N GLU A 12 -15.68 -8.12 -8.76
CA GLU A 12 -14.46 -8.93 -8.66
C GLU A 12 -13.22 -8.04 -8.79
N MET A 13 -13.19 -7.18 -9.78
CA MET A 13 -12.10 -6.22 -9.99
C MET A 13 -11.92 -5.30 -8.78
N ILE A 14 -12.99 -4.77 -8.19
CA ILE A 14 -12.91 -3.92 -6.99
C ILE A 14 -12.33 -4.68 -5.81
N GLN A 15 -12.76 -5.94 -5.57
CA GLN A 15 -12.20 -6.79 -4.52
C GLN A 15 -10.71 -7.04 -4.72
N GLU A 16 -10.27 -7.32 -5.94
CA GLU A 16 -8.85 -7.47 -6.27
C GLU A 16 -8.06 -6.20 -5.95
N LYS A 17 -8.57 -5.03 -6.33
CA LYS A 17 -7.89 -3.75 -6.06
C LYS A 17 -7.80 -3.42 -4.58
N ILE A 18 -8.82 -3.75 -3.79
CA ILE A 18 -8.77 -3.64 -2.33
C ILE A 18 -7.69 -4.57 -1.75
N GLY A 19 -7.65 -5.81 -2.20
CA GLY A 19 -6.64 -6.78 -1.80
C GLY A 19 -5.21 -6.32 -2.15
N GLU A 20 -5.00 -5.80 -3.35
CA GLU A 20 -3.71 -5.24 -3.76
C GLU A 20 -3.28 -4.06 -2.87
N ALA A 21 -4.18 -3.12 -2.58
CA ALA A 21 -3.88 -2.00 -1.69
C ALA A 21 -3.50 -2.47 -0.28
N LEU A 22 -4.25 -3.40 0.31
CA LEU A 22 -3.92 -4.02 1.61
C LEU A 22 -2.57 -4.75 1.58
N GLY A 23 -2.28 -5.46 0.50
CA GLY A 23 -1.01 -6.16 0.33
C GLY A 23 0.19 -5.21 0.24
N LEU A 24 0.02 -4.06 -0.40
CA LEU A 24 1.05 -3.02 -0.45
C LEU A 24 1.28 -2.37 0.91
N GLU A 25 0.23 -2.08 1.70
CA GLU A 25 0.35 -1.60 3.07
C GLU A 25 1.20 -2.54 3.95
N LYS A 26 0.89 -3.85 3.89
CA LYS A 26 1.65 -4.88 4.59
C LYS A 26 3.10 -4.95 4.09
N GLY A 27 3.27 -4.88 2.79
CA GLY A 27 4.58 -4.93 2.12
C GLY A 27 5.46 -3.73 2.48
N ALA A 28 4.92 -2.53 2.53
CA ALA A 28 5.65 -1.31 2.88
C ALA A 28 6.16 -1.35 4.33
N GLN A 29 5.31 -1.75 5.28
CA GLN A 29 5.71 -1.92 6.67
C GLN A 29 6.87 -2.91 6.80
N LYS A 30 6.74 -4.08 6.16
CA LYS A 30 7.77 -5.11 6.16
C LYS A 30 9.06 -4.63 5.48
N ALA A 31 8.96 -3.86 4.39
CA ALA A 31 10.12 -3.32 3.72
C ALA A 31 10.95 -2.41 4.65
N VAL A 32 10.31 -1.52 5.39
CA VAL A 32 11.01 -0.67 6.38
C VAL A 32 11.72 -1.53 7.42
N GLU A 33 11.07 -2.57 7.96
CA GLU A 33 11.67 -3.49 8.92
C GLU A 33 12.86 -4.25 8.35
N ASP A 34 12.73 -4.79 7.15
CA ASP A 34 13.78 -5.55 6.48
C ASP A 34 15.00 -4.67 6.17
N LEU A 35 14.79 -3.46 5.67
CA LEU A 35 15.85 -2.50 5.35
C LEU A 35 16.58 -2.03 6.62
N ASP A 36 15.85 -1.78 7.70
CA ASP A 36 16.45 -1.43 8.99
C ASP A 36 17.26 -2.60 9.57
N SER A 37 16.71 -3.82 9.55
CA SER A 37 17.41 -5.01 10.04
C SER A 37 18.69 -5.32 9.29
N ARG A 38 18.77 -4.92 8.01
CA ARG A 38 19.96 -5.04 7.15
C ARG A 38 20.96 -3.90 7.35
N GLY A 39 20.67 -2.92 8.21
CA GLY A 39 21.51 -1.77 8.46
C GLY A 39 21.59 -0.76 7.30
N LEU A 40 20.61 -0.78 6.41
CA LEU A 40 20.56 0.09 5.23
C LEU A 40 19.93 1.46 5.51
N LEU A 41 19.28 1.63 6.67
CA LEU A 41 18.65 2.88 7.07
C LEU A 41 19.42 3.51 8.23
N LYS A 42 19.73 4.81 8.12
CA LYS A 42 20.40 5.57 9.19
C LYS A 42 19.40 5.90 10.31
N PRO A 43 19.85 6.13 11.56
CA PRO A 43 18.96 6.48 12.68
C PRO A 43 18.03 7.69 12.39
N GLU A 44 18.53 8.69 11.69
CA GLU A 44 17.74 9.86 11.29
C GLU A 44 16.62 9.51 10.29
N HIS A 45 16.85 8.51 9.42
CA HIS A 45 15.81 7.99 8.52
C HIS A 45 14.75 7.26 9.32
N MET A 46 15.17 6.35 10.20
CA MET A 46 14.26 5.56 11.03
C MET A 46 13.37 6.41 11.93
N LYS A 47 13.88 7.52 12.46
CA LYS A 47 13.08 8.45 13.26
C LYS A 47 11.86 8.99 12.51
N LYS A 48 11.99 9.24 11.21
CA LYS A 48 10.90 9.73 10.34
C LYS A 48 10.03 8.60 9.81
N LEU A 49 10.64 7.49 9.42
CA LEU A 49 9.96 6.31 8.88
C LEU A 49 9.13 5.56 9.93
N ALA A 50 9.51 5.62 11.22
CA ALA A 50 8.76 5.01 12.30
C ALA A 50 7.32 5.53 12.40
N LYS A 51 7.13 6.86 12.23
CA LYS A 51 5.79 7.45 12.19
C LYS A 51 5.00 7.01 10.96
N MET A 52 5.63 7.00 9.80
CA MET A 52 5.01 6.52 8.56
C MET A 52 4.55 5.07 8.71
N LYS A 53 5.38 4.20 9.29
CA LYS A 53 5.05 2.80 9.56
C LYS A 53 3.88 2.65 10.53
N GLU A 54 3.80 3.48 11.58
CA GLU A 54 2.67 3.51 12.51
C GLU A 54 1.37 3.90 11.77
N GLU A 55 1.42 4.96 10.96
CA GLU A 55 0.28 5.40 10.14
C GLU A 55 -0.16 4.31 9.13
N ALA A 56 0.79 3.62 8.48
CA ALA A 56 0.48 2.50 7.58
C ALA A 56 -0.19 1.33 8.32
N SER A 57 0.24 1.03 9.53
CA SER A 57 -0.41 0.01 10.39
C SER A 57 -1.84 0.39 10.73
N ASP A 58 -2.10 1.64 11.07
CA ASP A 58 -3.44 2.15 11.37
C ASP A 58 -4.34 2.08 10.11
N GLN A 59 -3.82 2.44 8.96
CA GLN A 59 -4.53 2.36 7.67
C GLN A 59 -4.88 0.92 7.30
N GLU A 60 -3.97 -0.01 7.50
CA GLU A 60 -4.22 -1.44 7.29
C GLU A 60 -5.38 -1.91 8.16
N GLU A 61 -5.37 -1.57 9.45
CA GLU A 61 -6.42 -1.95 10.39
C GLU A 61 -7.77 -1.35 10.01
N GLU A 62 -7.80 -0.07 9.63
CA GLU A 62 -9.01 0.61 9.14
C GLU A 62 -9.56 -0.02 7.85
N MET A 63 -8.70 -0.39 6.92
CA MET A 63 -9.12 -1.07 5.69
C MET A 63 -9.62 -2.50 5.96
N GLN A 64 -9.02 -3.23 6.90
CA GLN A 64 -9.51 -4.56 7.30
C GLN A 64 -10.90 -4.48 7.93
N GLN A 65 -11.15 -3.48 8.77
CA GLN A 65 -12.50 -3.24 9.34
C GLN A 65 -13.51 -2.90 8.24
N LEU A 66 -13.12 -2.06 7.30
CA LEU A 66 -13.97 -1.68 6.17
C LEU A 66 -14.31 -2.89 5.28
N VAL A 67 -13.37 -3.81 5.06
CA VAL A 67 -13.62 -5.05 4.31
C VAL A 67 -14.74 -5.88 4.94
N GLN A 68 -14.79 -5.97 6.26
CA GLN A 68 -15.89 -6.66 6.96
C GLN A 68 -17.24 -5.96 6.74
N GLU A 69 -17.26 -4.63 6.80
CA GLU A 69 -18.48 -3.85 6.51
C GLU A 69 -18.93 -4.02 5.04
N LEU A 70 -17.99 -4.11 4.09
CA LEU A 70 -18.28 -4.33 2.67
C LEU A 70 -18.84 -5.74 2.38
N ALA A 71 -18.48 -6.74 3.18
CA ALA A 71 -19.11 -8.06 3.10
C ALA A 71 -20.61 -7.97 3.35
N ASP A 72 -21.03 -7.19 4.32
CA ASP A 72 -22.44 -7.00 4.67
C ASP A 72 -23.19 -6.09 3.67
N SER A 73 -22.59 -4.98 3.28
CA SER A 73 -23.23 -3.96 2.45
C SER A 73 -23.21 -4.27 0.95
N ASP A 74 -22.10 -4.81 0.45
CA ASP A 74 -21.84 -5.00 -0.97
C ASP A 74 -21.75 -6.49 -1.37
N GLY A 75 -21.70 -7.40 -0.39
CA GLY A 75 -21.55 -8.83 -0.63
C GLY A 75 -20.13 -9.22 -1.06
N PHE A 76 -19.12 -8.42 -0.72
CA PHE A 76 -17.73 -8.74 -0.99
C PHE A 76 -17.27 -9.92 -0.13
N ASP A 77 -16.32 -10.69 -0.63
CA ASP A 77 -15.74 -11.83 0.08
C ASP A 77 -14.43 -11.43 0.75
N PRO A 78 -14.39 -11.29 2.09
CA PRO A 78 -13.16 -10.95 2.82
C PRO A 78 -12.02 -11.94 2.57
N SER A 79 -12.33 -13.22 2.38
CA SER A 79 -11.33 -14.26 2.13
C SER A 79 -10.60 -14.04 0.81
N THR A 80 -11.33 -13.73 -0.25
CA THR A 80 -10.75 -13.38 -1.57
C THR A 80 -9.85 -12.15 -1.50
N ILE A 81 -10.28 -11.13 -0.75
CA ILE A 81 -9.50 -9.90 -0.54
C ILE A 81 -8.21 -10.20 0.24
N GLU A 82 -8.29 -11.01 1.30
CA GLU A 82 -7.12 -11.41 2.10
C GLU A 82 -6.12 -12.25 1.31
N GLU A 83 -6.58 -13.21 0.50
CA GLU A 83 -5.73 -14.00 -0.38
C GLU A 83 -4.98 -13.10 -1.37
N LYS A 84 -5.67 -12.14 -1.96
CA LYS A 84 -5.05 -11.17 -2.88
C LYS A 84 -4.05 -10.25 -2.17
N ALA A 85 -4.33 -9.86 -0.94
CA ALA A 85 -3.40 -9.07 -0.13
C ALA A 85 -2.10 -9.86 0.18
N ALA A 86 -2.22 -11.13 0.55
CA ALA A 86 -1.07 -11.99 0.80
C ALA A 86 -0.22 -12.19 -0.48
N GLU A 87 -0.85 -12.45 -1.61
CA GLU A 87 -0.19 -12.58 -2.91
C GLU A 87 0.57 -11.30 -3.28
N THR A 88 -0.05 -10.15 -3.09
CA THR A 88 0.54 -8.84 -3.42
C THR A 88 1.72 -8.50 -2.50
N ALA A 89 1.61 -8.79 -1.20
CA ALA A 89 2.71 -8.61 -0.25
C ALA A 89 3.92 -9.49 -0.61
N GLU A 90 3.68 -10.72 -1.03
CA GLU A 90 4.75 -11.63 -1.49
C GLU A 90 5.41 -11.11 -2.77
N LYS A 91 4.64 -10.64 -3.74
CA LYS A 91 5.18 -9.98 -4.95
C LYS A 91 6.02 -8.76 -4.62
N GLY A 92 5.56 -7.93 -3.68
CA GLY A 92 6.30 -6.77 -3.20
C GLY A 92 7.66 -7.13 -2.62
N SER A 93 7.74 -8.20 -1.80
CA SER A 93 9.01 -8.71 -1.27
C SER A 93 9.97 -9.17 -2.37
N LYS A 94 9.47 -9.86 -3.39
CA LYS A 94 10.28 -10.30 -4.54
C LYS A 94 10.78 -9.12 -5.37
N ILE A 95 9.97 -8.09 -5.55
CA ILE A 95 10.36 -6.85 -6.24
C ILE A 95 11.47 -6.15 -5.47
N MET A 96 11.35 -6.06 -4.14
CA MET A 96 12.39 -5.48 -3.28
C MET A 96 13.73 -6.21 -3.44
N GLU A 97 13.74 -7.53 -3.34
CA GLU A 97 14.94 -8.34 -3.51
C GLU A 97 15.59 -8.13 -4.88
N THR A 98 14.79 -8.10 -5.94
CA THR A 98 15.26 -7.86 -7.31
C THR A 98 15.80 -6.45 -7.50
N TYR A 99 15.12 -5.45 -6.96
CA TYR A 99 15.53 -4.04 -7.06
C TYR A 99 16.85 -3.78 -6.33
N LEU A 100 16.97 -4.28 -5.10
CA LEU A 100 18.14 -4.05 -4.25
C LEU A 100 19.37 -4.86 -4.69
N GLY A 101 19.18 -6.06 -5.26
CA GLY A 101 20.29 -6.91 -5.69
C GLY A 101 21.11 -7.44 -4.51
N GLU A 102 22.40 -7.76 -4.78
CA GLU A 102 23.26 -8.45 -3.81
C GLU A 102 23.94 -7.52 -2.81
N ASP A 103 24.27 -6.30 -3.19
CA ASP A 103 25.04 -5.35 -2.35
C ASP A 103 24.41 -3.95 -2.37
N PRO A 104 23.19 -3.79 -1.84
CA PRO A 104 22.49 -2.51 -1.83
C PRO A 104 23.10 -1.53 -0.82
N ASP A 105 23.00 -0.24 -1.12
CA ASP A 105 23.35 0.84 -0.22
C ASP A 105 22.12 1.57 0.34
N THR A 106 22.36 2.57 1.19
CA THR A 106 21.29 3.38 1.80
C THR A 106 20.50 4.16 0.74
N GLN A 107 21.15 4.64 -0.32
CA GLN A 107 20.47 5.38 -1.39
C GLN A 107 19.46 4.49 -2.11
N GLU A 108 19.86 3.31 -2.50
CA GLU A 108 18.99 2.33 -3.17
C GLU A 108 17.82 1.90 -2.24
N ALA A 109 18.09 1.74 -0.93
CA ALA A 109 17.05 1.43 0.04
C ALA A 109 15.98 2.54 0.11
N LEU A 110 16.39 3.81 0.18
CA LEU A 110 15.46 4.94 0.20
C LEU A 110 14.70 5.09 -1.12
N GLU A 111 15.36 4.88 -2.25
CA GLU A 111 14.73 4.91 -3.58
C GLU A 111 13.71 3.76 -3.74
N PHE A 112 14.00 2.58 -3.20
CA PHE A 112 13.02 1.50 -3.17
C PHE A 112 11.77 1.87 -2.36
N LEU A 113 11.92 2.53 -1.21
CA LEU A 113 10.76 3.01 -0.45
C LEU A 113 9.93 4.01 -1.26
N CYS A 114 10.54 4.88 -2.05
CA CYS A 114 9.83 5.76 -2.98
C CYS A 114 9.04 4.97 -4.03
N LEU A 115 9.60 3.89 -4.55
CA LEU A 115 8.91 3.00 -5.49
C LEU A 115 7.69 2.34 -4.83
N ALA A 116 7.83 1.85 -3.61
CA ALA A 116 6.75 1.23 -2.85
C ALA A 116 5.62 2.22 -2.58
N GLU A 117 5.93 3.38 -2.03
CA GLU A 117 4.93 4.45 -1.74
C GLU A 117 4.27 4.97 -3.02
N GLY A 118 4.99 5.09 -4.12
CA GLY A 118 4.44 5.45 -5.43
C GLY A 118 3.43 4.40 -5.94
N GLY A 119 3.70 3.14 -5.69
CA GLY A 119 2.78 2.03 -5.95
C GLY A 119 1.50 2.14 -5.13
N GLU A 120 1.60 2.43 -3.83
CA GLU A 120 0.45 2.64 -2.94
C GLU A 120 -0.40 3.83 -3.39
N VAL A 121 0.21 4.97 -3.67
CA VAL A 121 -0.50 6.14 -4.22
C VAL A 121 -1.30 5.76 -5.45
N THR A 122 -0.71 5.06 -6.41
CA THR A 122 -1.39 4.65 -7.64
C THR A 122 -2.57 3.73 -7.35
N HIS A 123 -2.42 2.76 -6.45
CA HIS A 123 -3.50 1.83 -6.11
C HIS A 123 -4.67 2.54 -5.40
N TYR A 124 -4.39 3.47 -4.49
CA TYR A 124 -5.46 4.27 -3.86
C TYR A 124 -6.12 5.25 -4.84
N GLU A 125 -5.40 5.81 -5.82
CA GLU A 125 -6.01 6.57 -6.91
C GLU A 125 -7.01 5.72 -7.71
N VAL A 126 -6.67 4.45 -7.99
CA VAL A 126 -7.58 3.51 -8.66
C VAL A 126 -8.81 3.22 -7.78
N LEU A 127 -8.62 2.96 -6.48
CA LEU A 127 -9.73 2.73 -5.55
C LEU A 127 -10.68 3.94 -5.45
N VAL A 128 -10.14 5.16 -5.44
CA VAL A 128 -10.95 6.39 -5.48
C VAL A 128 -11.79 6.45 -6.75
N SER A 129 -11.22 6.06 -7.89
CA SER A 129 -11.93 6.09 -9.18
C SER A 129 -13.13 5.14 -9.24
N VAL A 130 -13.09 4.02 -8.53
CA VAL A 130 -14.16 3.01 -8.49
C VAL A 130 -15.09 3.14 -7.27
N ALA A 131 -14.80 4.06 -6.35
CA ALA A 131 -15.58 4.21 -5.12
C ALA A 131 -17.06 4.52 -5.35
N LYS A 132 -17.40 5.14 -6.47
CA LYS A 132 -18.80 5.42 -6.88
C LYS A 132 -19.62 4.14 -7.09
N ASP A 133 -18.97 3.03 -7.44
CA ASP A 133 -19.61 1.75 -7.73
C ASP A 133 -19.76 0.87 -6.48
N VAL A 134 -19.24 1.33 -5.33
CA VAL A 134 -19.39 0.69 -4.02
C VAL A 134 -20.59 1.28 -3.30
N LYS A 135 -21.50 0.43 -2.80
CA LYS A 135 -22.73 0.85 -2.12
C LYS A 135 -22.45 1.55 -0.78
N ASN A 136 -21.50 1.00 -0.02
CA ASN A 136 -21.09 1.59 1.25
C ASN A 136 -20.30 2.88 1.01
N LYS A 137 -20.92 4.02 1.34
CA LYS A 137 -20.31 5.34 1.09
C LYS A 137 -19.11 5.67 1.99
N LYS A 138 -18.93 4.97 3.10
CA LYS A 138 -17.72 5.07 3.92
C LYS A 138 -16.46 4.68 3.13
N PHE A 139 -16.58 3.75 2.18
CA PHE A 139 -15.45 3.32 1.34
C PHE A 139 -14.79 4.50 0.63
N GLY A 140 -15.55 5.28 -0.12
CA GLY A 140 -15.01 6.44 -0.84
C GLY A 140 -14.38 7.49 0.08
N THR A 141 -14.97 7.74 1.24
CA THR A 141 -14.42 8.66 2.24
C THR A 141 -13.10 8.15 2.79
N LYS A 142 -13.04 6.87 3.14
CA LYS A 142 -11.85 6.23 3.71
C LYS A 142 -10.68 6.19 2.72
N VAL A 143 -10.91 5.69 1.51
CA VAL A 143 -9.82 5.59 0.51
C VAL A 143 -9.27 6.94 0.09
N ARG A 144 -10.10 8.00 0.06
CA ARG A 144 -9.61 9.37 -0.19
C ARG A 144 -8.75 9.90 0.96
N ALA A 145 -9.10 9.59 2.20
CA ALA A 145 -8.30 9.98 3.37
C ALA A 145 -6.93 9.29 3.36
N ILE A 146 -6.91 7.98 3.09
CA ILE A 146 -5.66 7.21 2.99
C ILE A 146 -4.81 7.72 1.82
N LEU A 147 -5.38 7.94 0.65
CA LEU A 147 -4.65 8.49 -0.49
C LEU A 147 -3.91 9.79 -0.15
N LYS A 148 -4.53 10.66 0.62
CA LYS A 148 -3.89 11.90 1.06
C LYS A 148 -2.67 11.64 1.95
N GLU A 149 -2.73 10.64 2.82
CA GLU A 149 -1.61 10.22 3.66
C GLU A 149 -0.51 9.55 2.83
N GLU A 150 -0.86 8.66 1.89
CA GLU A 150 0.10 8.01 1.00
C GLU A 150 0.91 9.01 0.15
N LYS A 151 0.25 10.06 -0.33
CA LYS A 151 0.95 11.16 -1.03
C LYS A 151 1.96 11.86 -0.12
N ARG A 152 1.66 12.00 1.16
CA ARG A 152 2.57 12.56 2.16
C ARG A 152 3.72 11.60 2.49
N HIS A 153 3.45 10.30 2.56
CA HIS A 153 4.50 9.28 2.74
C HIS A 153 5.46 9.26 1.55
N LEU A 154 4.96 9.29 0.33
CA LEU A 154 5.79 9.39 -0.88
C LEU A 154 6.66 10.65 -0.87
N ASP A 155 6.11 11.80 -0.49
CA ASP A 155 6.88 13.06 -0.36
C ASP A 155 7.97 12.93 0.70
N LEU A 156 7.69 12.30 1.83
CA LEU A 156 8.68 12.03 2.88
C LEU A 156 9.83 11.15 2.36
N CYS A 157 9.52 10.02 1.75
CA CYS A 157 10.53 9.11 1.21
C CYS A 157 11.38 9.79 0.12
N THR A 158 10.75 10.57 -0.74
CA THR A 158 11.45 11.35 -1.79
C THR A 158 12.40 12.37 -1.17
N LYS A 159 12.00 13.08 -0.12
CA LYS A 159 12.86 14.02 0.61
C LYS A 159 14.05 13.33 1.26
N LEU A 160 13.84 12.16 1.86
CA LEU A 160 14.91 11.36 2.45
C LEU A 160 15.93 10.91 1.39
N ALA A 161 15.47 10.40 0.26
CA ALA A 161 16.33 9.97 -0.83
C ALA A 161 17.14 11.14 -1.42
N LYS A 162 16.50 12.28 -1.65
CA LYS A 162 17.17 13.50 -2.13
C LYS A 162 18.20 14.03 -1.14
N SER A 163 17.88 14.06 0.13
CA SER A 163 18.79 14.53 1.18
C SER A 163 19.99 13.61 1.33
N ASN A 164 19.80 12.31 1.26
CA ASN A 164 20.89 11.33 1.33
C ASN A 164 21.82 11.47 0.13
N ALA A 165 21.29 11.56 -1.10
CA ALA A 165 22.08 11.75 -2.31
C ALA A 165 22.89 13.07 -2.30
N ALA A 166 22.37 14.14 -1.72
CA ALA A 166 23.04 15.42 -1.61
C ALA A 166 24.16 15.45 -0.55
N SER A 167 24.20 14.47 0.38
CA SER A 167 25.20 14.37 1.46
C SER A 167 26.38 13.45 1.12
N GLU A 168 26.33 12.72 0.01
CA GLU A 168 27.40 11.86 -0.51
C GLU A 168 28.26 12.62 -1.54
#